data_3c6f4f4b7653bf39a653cbef41706ff6
#
_entry.id   3c6f4f4b7653bf39a653cbef41706ff6
#
_cell.length_a   1.000
_cell.length_b   1.000
_cell.length_c   1.000
_cell.angle_alpha   90.00
_cell.angle_beta   90.00
_cell.angle_gamma   90.00
#
_symmetry.space_group_name_H-M   'P 1'
#
loop_
_entity.id
_entity.type
_entity.pdbx_description
1 polymer ?
#
loop_
_entity_poly.entity_id
_entity_poly.type
_entity_poly.pdbx_seq_one_letter_code
_entity_poly.pdbx_strand_id
1 'polypeptide(L)'
;LPLMFTMLVAMATVHWQHGWFAIAPSDPATSTALPLAQVGFPGAQASLENSEAVGERLTRAKMILREHGNYPWLTEKGNLVVLNNGIEFAATYFIMLLVLFFYGAGRYLSLDYWFARRLSRPV
;
A
#
# COMPACT_ATOMS: atom_id res chain seq x y z
N LEU A 1 -16.35 -13.14 -1.44
CA LEU A 1 -15.72 -13.41 -2.74
C LEU A 1 -15.67 -12.18 -3.68
N PRO A 2 -16.76 -11.41 -3.92
CA PRO A 2 -16.70 -10.28 -4.86
C PRO A 2 -15.64 -9.25 -4.52
N LEU A 3 -15.50 -8.85 -3.26
CA LEU A 3 -14.49 -7.88 -2.83
C LEU A 3 -13.05 -8.39 -3.04
N MET A 4 -12.81 -9.68 -2.81
CA MET A 4 -11.50 -10.29 -3.09
C MET A 4 -11.18 -10.23 -4.58
N PHE A 5 -12.16 -10.56 -5.44
CA PHE A 5 -12.00 -10.45 -6.88
C PHE A 5 -11.71 -9.00 -7.30
N THR A 6 -12.43 -8.02 -6.74
CA THR A 6 -12.17 -6.59 -7.00
C THR A 6 -10.73 -6.20 -6.64
N MET A 7 -10.20 -6.68 -5.50
CA MET A 7 -8.81 -6.40 -5.11
C MET A 7 -7.80 -7.03 -6.08
N LEU A 8 -8.05 -8.26 -6.55
CA LEU A 8 -7.21 -8.90 -7.57
C LEU A 8 -7.21 -8.14 -8.90
N VAL A 9 -8.38 -7.72 -9.36
CA VAL A 9 -8.50 -6.91 -10.58
C VAL A 9 -7.78 -5.57 -10.40
N ALA A 10 -7.98 -4.89 -9.28
CA ALA A 10 -7.30 -3.62 -8.98
C ALA A 10 -5.76 -3.78 -9.00
N MET A 11 -5.24 -4.82 -8.36
CA MET A 11 -3.80 -5.12 -8.40
C MET A 11 -3.29 -5.31 -9.83
N ALA A 12 -4.00 -6.11 -10.64
CA ALA A 12 -3.54 -6.49 -11.97
C ALA A 12 -3.69 -5.37 -13.03
N THR A 13 -4.72 -4.54 -12.93
CA THR A 13 -5.08 -3.58 -13.99
C THR A 13 -4.69 -2.14 -13.66
N VAL A 14 -4.81 -1.73 -12.41
CA VAL A 14 -4.60 -0.33 -12.01
C VAL A 14 -3.23 -0.13 -11.36
N HIS A 15 -2.86 -1.01 -10.43
CA HIS A 15 -1.71 -0.79 -9.57
C HIS A 15 -0.42 -1.46 -10.07
N TRP A 16 -0.51 -2.48 -10.93
CA TRP A 16 0.64 -3.26 -11.40
C TRP A 16 1.76 -2.42 -11.99
N GLN A 17 1.40 -1.44 -12.83
CA GLN A 17 2.35 -0.56 -13.50
C GLN A 17 3.08 0.41 -12.56
N HIS A 18 2.56 0.61 -11.33
CA HIS A 18 3.12 1.51 -10.33
C HIS A 18 4.06 0.78 -9.34
N GLY A 19 4.28 -0.52 -9.52
CA GLY A 19 5.12 -1.33 -8.64
C GLY A 19 4.46 -1.63 -7.29
N TRP A 20 5.28 -1.98 -6.30
CA TRP A 20 4.78 -2.46 -5.01
C TRP A 20 4.31 -1.33 -4.09
N PHE A 21 5.14 -0.31 -3.88
CA PHE A 21 4.95 0.66 -2.82
C PHE A 21 3.82 1.65 -3.08
N ALA A 22 2.97 1.89 -2.09
CA ALA A 22 1.95 2.94 -2.11
C ALA A 22 2.57 4.33 -1.98
N ILE A 23 3.59 4.48 -1.14
CA ILE A 23 4.45 5.67 -1.04
C ILE A 23 5.81 5.28 -1.58
N ALA A 24 6.28 5.97 -2.62
CA ALA A 24 7.57 5.66 -3.21
C ALA A 24 8.71 5.95 -2.22
N PRO A 25 9.56 4.96 -1.89
CA PRO A 25 10.78 5.23 -1.15
C PRO A 25 11.63 6.24 -1.89
N SER A 26 12.16 7.23 -1.19
CA SER A 26 13.00 8.29 -1.78
C SER A 26 14.51 8.06 -1.59
N ASP A 27 14.87 6.96 -0.96
CA ASP A 27 16.24 6.55 -0.72
C ASP A 27 16.37 5.04 -0.93
N PRO A 28 17.14 4.58 -1.93
CA PRO A 28 17.38 3.16 -2.19
C PRO A 28 17.95 2.42 -0.98
N ALA A 29 18.79 3.07 -0.16
CA ALA A 29 19.42 2.44 1.00
C ALA A 29 18.43 2.06 2.11
N THR A 30 17.32 2.79 2.21
CA THR A 30 16.26 2.53 3.20
C THR A 30 15.09 1.73 2.63
N SER A 31 15.13 1.42 1.34
CA SER A 31 14.09 0.65 0.67
C SER A 31 14.13 -0.83 1.09
N THR A 32 12.95 -1.38 1.41
CA THR A 32 12.80 -2.84 1.65
C THR A 32 13.07 -3.68 0.40
N ALA A 33 13.18 -3.06 -0.77
CA ALA A 33 13.60 -3.73 -2.00
C ALA A 33 15.10 -4.06 -2.02
N LEU A 34 15.92 -3.40 -1.18
CA LEU A 34 17.37 -3.61 -1.17
C LEU A 34 17.78 -5.07 -0.90
N PRO A 35 17.35 -5.72 0.20
CA PRO A 35 17.68 -7.12 0.44
C PRO A 35 17.11 -8.07 -0.61
N LEU A 36 15.95 -7.74 -1.20
CA LEU A 36 15.35 -8.53 -2.27
C LEU A 36 16.15 -8.43 -3.57
N ALA A 37 16.70 -7.26 -3.89
CA ALA A 37 17.58 -7.07 -5.04
C ALA A 37 18.90 -7.85 -4.89
N GLN A 38 19.45 -7.92 -3.68
CA GLN A 38 20.67 -8.68 -3.40
C GLN A 38 20.50 -10.19 -3.65
N VAL A 39 19.32 -10.74 -3.44
CA VAL A 39 19.00 -12.16 -3.74
C VAL A 39 18.43 -12.35 -5.14
N GLY A 40 18.42 -11.33 -5.99
CA GLY A 40 17.98 -11.42 -7.37
C GLY A 40 16.45 -11.54 -7.56
N PHE A 41 15.66 -11.03 -6.62
CA PHE A 41 14.21 -11.08 -6.73
C PHE A 41 13.70 -10.22 -7.90
N PRO A 42 12.85 -10.76 -8.78
CA PRO A 42 12.36 -10.04 -9.96
C PRO A 42 11.67 -8.73 -9.60
N GLY A 43 12.05 -7.63 -10.25
CA GLY A 43 11.48 -6.30 -10.04
C GLY A 43 12.09 -5.51 -8.87
N ALA A 44 12.89 -6.12 -7.99
CA ALA A 44 13.50 -5.42 -6.87
C ALA A 44 14.53 -4.36 -7.32
N GLN A 45 15.32 -4.67 -8.36
CA GLN A 45 16.27 -3.72 -8.93
C GLN A 45 15.56 -2.51 -9.54
N ALA A 46 14.50 -2.73 -10.32
CA ALA A 46 13.69 -1.65 -10.88
C ALA A 46 13.04 -0.77 -9.78
N SER A 47 12.68 -1.37 -8.64
CA SER A 47 12.18 -0.64 -7.48
C SER A 47 13.24 0.27 -6.84
N LEU A 48 14.51 -0.16 -6.80
CA LEU A 48 15.62 0.67 -6.31
C LEU A 48 15.91 1.84 -7.26
N GLU A 49 15.93 1.61 -8.56
CA GLU A 49 16.10 2.64 -9.59
C GLU A 49 14.96 3.68 -9.52
N ASN A 50 13.72 3.22 -9.33
CA ASN A 50 12.60 4.12 -9.11
C ASN A 50 12.76 4.95 -7.83
N SER A 51 13.28 4.35 -6.74
CA SER A 51 13.53 5.07 -5.48
C SER A 51 14.57 6.19 -5.65
N GLU A 52 15.63 5.96 -6.41
CA GLU A 52 16.65 6.98 -6.75
C GLU A 52 16.01 8.12 -7.53
N ALA A 53 15.28 7.80 -8.62
CA ALA A 53 14.61 8.79 -9.44
C ALA A 53 13.55 9.61 -8.65
N VAL A 54 12.86 9.00 -7.70
CA VAL A 54 11.92 9.68 -6.79
C VAL A 54 12.67 10.59 -5.84
N GLY A 55 13.80 10.14 -5.28
CA GLY A 55 14.65 10.91 -4.37
C GLY A 55 15.14 12.20 -5.00
N GLU A 56 15.61 12.14 -6.24
CA GLU A 56 16.04 13.33 -7.00
C GLU A 56 14.89 14.34 -7.20
N ARG A 57 13.74 13.85 -7.66
CA ARG A 57 12.55 14.70 -7.88
C ARG A 57 12.05 15.35 -6.60
N LEU A 58 11.98 14.57 -5.53
CA LEU A 58 11.57 15.06 -4.21
C LEU A 58 12.55 16.12 -3.67
N THR A 59 13.84 15.91 -3.86
CA THR A 59 14.88 16.87 -3.46
C THR A 59 14.72 18.18 -4.22
N ARG A 60 14.52 18.15 -5.53
CA ARG A 60 14.26 19.33 -6.35
C ARG A 60 12.99 20.05 -5.94
N ALA A 61 11.89 19.31 -5.67
CA ALA A 61 10.64 19.90 -5.18
C ALA A 61 10.85 20.60 -3.83
N LYS A 62 11.57 19.97 -2.91
CA LYS A 62 11.90 20.56 -1.59
C LYS A 62 12.76 21.82 -1.72
N MET A 63 13.71 21.86 -2.66
CA MET A 63 14.51 23.08 -2.92
C MET A 63 13.64 24.24 -3.39
N ILE A 64 12.75 24.01 -4.36
CA ILE A 64 11.83 25.03 -4.87
C ILE A 64 10.93 25.55 -3.75
N LEU A 65 10.40 24.65 -2.90
CA LEU A 65 9.55 25.02 -1.78
C LEU A 65 10.29 25.78 -0.67
N ARG A 66 11.59 25.52 -0.50
CA ARG A 66 12.43 26.28 0.46
C ARG A 66 12.75 27.69 -0.05
N GLU A 67 12.94 27.82 -1.36
CA GLU A 67 13.29 29.09 -2.00
C GLU A 67 12.08 30.02 -2.15
N HIS A 68 10.92 29.47 -2.54
CA HIS A 68 9.74 30.26 -2.91
C HIS A 68 8.54 30.07 -1.99
N GLY A 69 8.63 29.19 -0.97
CA GLY A 69 7.54 28.87 -0.07
C GLY A 69 7.93 28.93 1.41
N ASN A 70 6.94 28.85 2.29
CA ASN A 70 7.16 28.68 3.70
C ASN A 70 7.31 27.20 4.04
N TYR A 71 8.48 26.63 3.78
CA TYR A 71 8.77 25.20 3.94
C TYR A 71 8.50 24.70 5.38
N PRO A 72 8.87 25.43 6.48
CA PRO A 72 8.56 24.98 7.84
C PRO A 72 7.05 24.83 8.09
N TRP A 73 6.25 25.77 7.59
CA TRP A 73 4.80 25.70 7.72
C TRP A 73 4.21 24.55 6.90
N LEU A 74 4.71 24.33 5.66
CA LEU A 74 4.24 23.23 4.80
C LEU A 74 4.53 21.85 5.38
N THR A 75 5.59 21.71 6.18
CA THR A 75 6.02 20.43 6.76
C THR A 75 5.72 20.29 8.25
N GLU A 76 5.07 21.27 8.86
CA GLU A 76 4.70 21.25 10.28
C GLU A 76 3.85 20.04 10.68
N LYS A 77 2.96 19.61 9.80
CA LYS A 77 2.02 18.48 10.04
C LYS A 77 2.49 17.17 9.41
N GLY A 78 3.64 17.14 8.76
CA GLY A 78 4.21 15.93 8.18
C GLY A 78 5.18 16.21 7.04
N ASN A 79 5.91 15.18 6.64
CA ASN A 79 6.88 15.27 5.56
C ASN A 79 6.22 15.24 4.17
N LEU A 80 6.88 15.86 3.21
CA LEU A 80 6.53 15.72 1.79
C LEU A 80 6.97 14.34 1.30
N VAL A 81 6.05 13.63 0.69
CA VAL A 81 6.25 12.30 0.12
C VAL A 81 5.70 12.22 -1.30
N VAL A 82 6.20 11.30 -2.10
CA VAL A 82 5.67 11.02 -3.43
C VAL A 82 4.74 9.82 -3.35
N LEU A 83 3.46 10.03 -3.63
CA LEU A 83 2.47 8.96 -3.70
C LEU A 83 2.69 8.18 -5.02
N ASN A 84 2.88 6.88 -4.91
CA ASN A 84 3.13 6.01 -6.06
C ASN A 84 1.91 5.19 -6.50
N ASN A 85 0.92 5.03 -5.62
CA ASN A 85 -0.31 4.28 -5.89
C ASN A 85 -0.05 2.79 -6.25
N GLY A 86 0.97 2.18 -5.65
CA GLY A 86 1.36 0.79 -5.92
C GLY A 86 0.40 -0.25 -5.38
N ILE A 87 0.76 -1.52 -5.55
CA ILE A 87 -0.05 -2.71 -5.23
C ILE A 87 -0.29 -2.88 -3.73
N GLU A 88 0.56 -2.32 -2.88
CA GLU A 88 0.65 -2.58 -1.43
C GLU A 88 -0.71 -2.55 -0.72
N PHE A 89 -1.51 -1.51 -0.92
CA PHE A 89 -2.82 -1.41 -0.26
C PHE A 89 -3.82 -2.44 -0.79
N ALA A 90 -3.88 -2.64 -2.10
CA ALA A 90 -4.79 -3.62 -2.69
C ALA A 90 -4.43 -5.05 -2.25
N ALA A 91 -3.13 -5.36 -2.17
CA ALA A 91 -2.63 -6.64 -1.66
C ALA A 91 -2.95 -6.81 -0.15
N THR A 92 -2.75 -5.78 0.64
CA THR A 92 -3.08 -5.79 2.07
C THR A 92 -4.57 -6.07 2.30
N TYR A 93 -5.44 -5.34 1.60
CA TYR A 93 -6.89 -5.58 1.69
C TYR A 93 -7.28 -6.97 1.19
N PHE A 94 -6.64 -7.46 0.13
CA PHE A 94 -6.87 -8.81 -0.35
C PHE A 94 -6.53 -9.87 0.70
N ILE A 95 -5.36 -9.74 1.35
CA ILE A 95 -4.93 -10.66 2.41
C ILE A 95 -5.89 -10.59 3.61
N MET A 96 -6.30 -9.40 4.03
CA MET A 96 -7.27 -9.23 5.11
C MET A 96 -8.61 -9.90 4.77
N LEU A 97 -9.10 -9.74 3.55
CA LEU A 97 -10.32 -10.39 3.07
C LEU A 97 -10.16 -11.92 2.98
N LEU A 98 -8.97 -12.40 2.62
CA LEU A 98 -8.64 -13.82 2.58
C LEU A 98 -8.70 -14.44 4.00
N VAL A 99 -8.13 -13.74 4.97
CA VAL A 99 -8.22 -14.15 6.38
C VAL A 99 -9.67 -14.20 6.84
N LEU A 100 -10.46 -13.17 6.55
CA LEU A 100 -11.90 -13.14 6.88
C LEU A 100 -12.68 -14.25 6.16
N PHE A 101 -12.28 -14.61 4.95
CA PHE A 101 -12.94 -15.69 4.20
C PHE A 101 -12.73 -17.05 4.86
N PHE A 102 -11.53 -17.36 5.36
CA PHE A 102 -11.21 -18.66 5.98
C PHE A 102 -11.62 -18.73 7.45
N TYR A 103 -11.43 -17.66 8.21
CA TYR A 103 -11.67 -17.65 9.66
C TYR A 103 -13.01 -17.02 10.07
N GLY A 104 -13.64 -16.28 9.14
CA GLY A 104 -14.83 -15.50 9.43
C GLY A 104 -14.55 -14.29 10.33
N ALA A 105 -15.58 -13.48 10.57
CA ALA A 105 -15.48 -12.26 11.39
C ALA A 105 -15.69 -12.53 12.91
N GLY A 106 -15.67 -13.80 13.32
CA GLY A 106 -15.88 -14.19 14.70
C GLY A 106 -17.31 -13.94 15.20
N ARG A 107 -17.57 -14.30 16.47
CA ARG A 107 -18.92 -14.26 17.04
C ARG A 107 -19.33 -12.95 17.71
N TYR A 108 -18.40 -12.03 17.95
CA TYR A 108 -18.71 -10.81 18.70
C TYR A 108 -19.20 -9.67 17.81
N LEU A 109 -18.53 -9.45 16.67
CA LEU A 109 -18.81 -8.34 15.77
C LEU A 109 -19.36 -8.77 14.40
N SER A 110 -19.60 -10.07 14.18
CA SER A 110 -20.12 -10.59 12.92
C SER A 110 -21.64 -10.51 12.88
N LEU A 111 -22.18 -9.78 11.91
CA LEU A 111 -23.63 -9.78 11.63
C LEU A 111 -24.12 -11.18 11.24
N ASP A 112 -23.32 -11.92 10.44
CA ASP A 112 -23.66 -13.29 10.01
C ASP A 112 -23.88 -14.23 11.20
N TYR A 113 -23.04 -14.14 12.24
CA TYR A 113 -23.22 -14.91 13.45
C TYR A 113 -24.55 -14.60 14.15
N TRP A 114 -24.91 -13.33 14.26
CA TRP A 114 -26.13 -12.90 14.92
C TRP A 114 -27.38 -13.28 14.11
N PHE A 115 -27.33 -13.17 12.78
CA PHE A 115 -28.41 -13.61 11.89
C PHE A 115 -28.58 -15.13 11.93
N ALA A 116 -27.50 -15.90 11.78
CA ALA A 116 -27.56 -17.36 11.87
C ALA A 116 -28.15 -17.83 13.22
N ARG A 117 -27.74 -17.19 14.31
CA ARG A 117 -28.27 -17.52 15.65
C ARG A 117 -29.76 -17.18 15.80
N ARG A 118 -30.24 -16.14 15.12
CA ARG A 118 -31.70 -15.82 15.15
C ARG A 118 -32.52 -16.78 14.30
N LEU A 119 -32.01 -17.18 13.15
CA LEU A 119 -32.67 -18.07 12.20
C LEU A 119 -32.65 -19.54 12.68
N SER A 120 -31.66 -19.94 13.44
CA SER A 120 -31.51 -21.30 13.98
C SER A 120 -32.23 -21.54 15.33
N ARG A 121 -32.95 -20.55 15.88
CA ARG A 121 -33.82 -20.79 17.05
C ARG A 121 -35.09 -21.49 16.57
N PRO A 122 -35.32 -22.77 16.93
CA PRO A 122 -36.60 -23.39 16.67
C PRO A 122 -37.68 -22.64 17.45
N VAL A 123 -38.83 -22.43 16.82
CA VAL A 123 -40.07 -21.92 17.43
C VAL A 123 -40.56 -22.96 18.42
#